data_9442299dffa2e55b89e370365e1a796b
#
_entry.id   9442299dffa2e55b89e370365e1a796b
#
_cell.length_a   1.000
_cell.length_b   1.000
_cell.length_c   1.000
_cell.angle_alpha   90.00
_cell.angle_beta   90.00
_cell.angle_gamma   90.00
#
_symmetry.space_group_name_H-M   'P 1'
#
loop_
_entity.id
_entity.type
_entity.pdbx_description
1 polymer ?
#
loop_
_entity_poly.entity_id
_entity_poly.type
_entity_poly.pdbx_seq_one_letter_code
_entity_poly.pdbx_strand_id
1 'polypeptide(L)'
;MNSQKLTVNRETVIKITAVVAIAALMFSLILVFNGMIGYAADDYLYFFKYTGHVVKGTPERLTGIRDIFTGMVTHYKICNGRIPAHFLLQLFTLFDKSVFNVVNSLFFTLLGLLIYFHANYKRPINIPLLVFIYAFEWLGMNKPASAYIWYSAAFNYLWTTVWILTFLMFYRIHDTESEKPKPSKEIILSVLMFVAGVFAGWTNENMGGATMGAVMLFLIYFKIKKMPIRAHHVTGLLGVITGFGILLLAPGNRVRIDNTHRERNIMKHLLWWRSRYILISGVLCCLCL
;
A
#
# COMPACT_ATOMS: atom_id res chain seq x y z
N MET A 1 -33.42 5.60 -35.65
CA MET A 1 -32.63 5.68 -34.38
C MET A 1 -33.33 4.80 -33.35
N ASN A 2 -32.90 3.53 -33.23
CA ASN A 2 -33.47 2.61 -32.24
C ASN A 2 -32.78 2.86 -30.89
N SER A 3 -33.53 3.45 -29.94
CA SER A 3 -33.13 3.47 -28.54
C SER A 3 -33.29 2.06 -27.97
N GLN A 4 -32.25 1.24 -28.00
CA GLN A 4 -32.19 0.04 -27.17
C GLN A 4 -32.16 0.51 -25.73
N LYS A 5 -33.32 0.48 -25.03
CA LYS A 5 -33.39 0.54 -23.57
C LYS A 5 -32.56 -0.63 -23.05
N LEU A 6 -31.41 -0.32 -22.44
CA LEU A 6 -30.65 -1.27 -21.63
C LEU A 6 -31.54 -1.74 -20.47
N THR A 7 -32.31 -2.81 -20.69
CA THR A 7 -33.00 -3.51 -19.60
C THR A 7 -31.94 -4.21 -18.77
N VAL A 8 -31.50 -3.56 -17.70
CA VAL A 8 -30.61 -4.18 -16.72
C VAL A 8 -31.29 -5.42 -16.18
N ASN A 9 -30.72 -6.59 -16.40
CA ASN A 9 -31.27 -7.85 -15.92
C ASN A 9 -31.38 -7.83 -14.39
N ARG A 10 -32.53 -8.23 -13.83
CA ARG A 10 -32.82 -8.31 -12.39
C ARG A 10 -31.70 -9.03 -11.62
N GLU A 11 -31.13 -10.08 -12.17
CA GLU A 11 -30.02 -10.83 -11.57
C GLU A 11 -28.76 -9.94 -11.44
N THR A 12 -28.45 -9.14 -12.44
CA THR A 12 -27.32 -8.19 -12.39
C THR A 12 -27.54 -7.13 -11.32
N VAL A 13 -28.74 -6.60 -11.17
CA VAL A 13 -29.08 -5.63 -10.10
C VAL A 13 -28.86 -6.27 -8.73
N ILE A 14 -29.36 -7.48 -8.50
CA ILE A 14 -29.17 -8.20 -7.24
C ILE A 14 -27.69 -8.38 -6.93
N LYS A 15 -26.88 -8.80 -7.90
CA LYS A 15 -25.44 -8.98 -7.70
C LYS A 15 -24.70 -7.67 -7.40
N ILE A 16 -25.04 -6.57 -8.09
CA ILE A 16 -24.47 -5.24 -7.79
C ILE A 16 -24.86 -4.79 -6.38
N THR A 17 -26.13 -4.95 -6.02
CA THR A 17 -26.60 -4.61 -4.67
C THR A 17 -25.86 -5.42 -3.59
N ALA A 18 -25.61 -6.70 -3.84
CA ALA A 18 -24.83 -7.55 -2.93
C ALA A 18 -23.37 -7.07 -2.79
N VAL A 19 -22.71 -6.67 -3.91
CA VAL A 19 -21.37 -6.10 -3.86
C VAL A 19 -21.33 -4.82 -3.02
N VAL A 20 -22.28 -3.92 -3.23
CA VAL A 20 -22.39 -2.66 -2.47
C VAL A 20 -22.65 -2.94 -0.99
N ALA A 21 -23.54 -3.88 -0.66
CA ALA A 21 -23.85 -4.26 0.72
C ALA A 21 -22.61 -4.85 1.44
N ILE A 22 -21.85 -5.74 0.76
CA ILE A 22 -20.61 -6.30 1.30
C ILE A 22 -19.57 -5.20 1.53
N ALA A 23 -19.38 -4.31 0.55
CA ALA A 23 -18.44 -3.20 0.67
C ALA A 23 -18.83 -2.25 1.83
N ALA A 24 -20.10 -1.93 1.98
CA ALA A 24 -20.61 -1.12 3.09
C ALA A 24 -20.42 -1.82 4.45
N LEU A 25 -20.66 -3.13 4.52
CA LEU A 25 -20.41 -3.92 5.73
C LEU A 25 -18.93 -3.87 6.11
N MET A 26 -18.02 -4.12 5.15
CA MET A 26 -16.58 -4.10 5.41
C MET A 26 -16.10 -2.72 5.82
N PHE A 27 -16.57 -1.66 5.15
CA PHE A 27 -16.31 -0.28 5.55
C PHE A 27 -16.73 -0.04 7.01
N SER A 28 -17.94 -0.43 7.38
CA SER A 28 -18.48 -0.21 8.73
C SER A 28 -17.70 -0.98 9.80
N LEU A 29 -17.35 -2.24 9.53
CA LEU A 29 -16.54 -3.06 10.45
C LEU A 29 -15.16 -2.44 10.69
N ILE A 30 -14.48 -2.03 9.63
CA ILE A 30 -13.16 -1.43 9.75
C ILE A 30 -13.22 -0.04 10.38
N LEU A 31 -14.30 0.73 10.14
CA LEU A 31 -14.53 2.01 10.81
C LEU A 31 -14.65 1.85 12.33
N VAL A 32 -15.38 0.83 12.78
CA VAL A 32 -15.48 0.49 14.20
C VAL A 32 -14.11 0.13 14.78
N PHE A 33 -13.33 -0.74 14.10
CA PHE A 33 -12.01 -1.13 14.56
C PHE A 33 -11.03 0.05 14.58
N ASN A 34 -11.05 0.92 13.58
CA ASN A 34 -10.25 2.16 13.58
C ASN A 34 -10.62 3.09 14.75
N GLY A 35 -11.91 3.13 15.10
CA GLY A 35 -12.41 3.91 16.26
C GLY A 35 -11.96 3.35 17.61
N MET A 36 -11.78 2.03 17.72
CA MET A 36 -11.36 1.35 18.96
C MET A 36 -9.86 1.45 19.24
N ILE A 37 -9.05 1.67 18.21
CA ILE A 37 -7.57 1.70 18.34
C ILE A 37 -7.09 3.16 18.36
N GLY A 38 -6.34 3.52 19.40
CA GLY A 38 -5.66 4.82 19.53
C GLY A 38 -4.35 4.88 18.74
N TYR A 39 -3.62 5.98 18.91
CA TYR A 39 -2.24 6.09 18.45
C TYR A 39 -1.32 5.21 19.30
N ALA A 40 -0.30 4.63 18.67
CA ALA A 40 0.62 3.71 19.35
C ALA A 40 2.05 3.88 18.84
N ALA A 41 3.01 3.53 19.67
CA ALA A 41 4.44 3.47 19.37
C ALA A 41 4.97 4.75 18.67
N ASP A 42 5.51 4.60 17.46
CA ASP A 42 6.10 5.68 16.67
C ASP A 42 5.09 6.69 16.11
N ASP A 43 3.78 6.41 16.16
CA ASP A 43 2.75 7.38 15.74
C ASP A 43 2.94 8.73 16.43
N TYR A 44 3.29 8.73 17.72
CA TYR A 44 3.47 9.96 18.50
C TYR A 44 4.62 10.84 18.01
N LEU A 45 5.65 10.27 17.38
CA LEU A 45 6.77 11.03 16.82
C LEU A 45 6.34 11.93 15.68
N TYR A 46 5.34 11.51 14.92
CA TYR A 46 4.88 12.20 13.73
C TYR A 46 3.96 13.40 14.01
N PHE A 47 3.53 13.60 15.26
CA PHE A 47 2.84 14.83 15.68
C PHE A 47 3.78 16.04 15.83
N PHE A 48 5.08 15.79 15.78
CA PHE A 48 6.11 16.80 15.99
C PHE A 48 6.94 16.99 14.71
N LYS A 49 7.61 18.13 14.62
CA LYS A 49 8.58 18.39 13.57
C LYS A 49 9.65 17.30 13.61
N TYR A 50 9.81 16.60 12.51
CA TYR A 50 10.69 15.45 12.47
C TYR A 50 12.16 15.87 12.47
N THR A 51 12.87 15.61 13.54
CA THR A 51 14.30 15.92 13.72
C THR A 51 15.17 14.67 13.85
N GLY A 52 14.56 13.47 13.78
CA GLY A 52 15.21 12.16 13.92
C GLY A 52 14.52 11.28 14.95
N HIS A 53 15.04 10.06 15.12
CA HIS A 53 14.50 9.12 16.12
C HIS A 53 14.81 9.51 17.57
N VAL A 54 15.85 10.31 17.78
CA VAL A 54 16.21 10.82 19.09
C VAL A 54 15.86 12.30 19.15
N VAL A 55 14.81 12.62 19.88
CA VAL A 55 14.40 14.00 20.10
C VAL A 55 15.39 14.65 21.07
N LYS A 56 16.11 15.67 20.60
CA LYS A 56 16.98 16.50 21.45
C LYS A 56 16.20 17.74 21.88
N GLY A 57 16.02 17.91 23.16
CA GLY A 57 15.27 19.03 23.72
C GLY A 57 13.75 18.83 23.71
N THR A 58 12.99 19.91 23.88
CA THR A 58 11.52 19.89 23.85
C THR A 58 11.04 19.77 22.39
N PRO A 59 10.27 18.73 22.04
CA PRO A 59 9.79 18.56 20.67
C PRO A 59 8.80 19.66 20.29
N GLU A 60 9.01 20.31 19.16
CA GLU A 60 8.08 21.28 18.59
C GLU A 60 6.95 20.59 17.85
N ARG A 61 5.72 20.95 18.17
CA ARG A 61 4.54 20.38 17.50
C ARG A 61 4.49 20.79 16.03
N LEU A 62 4.02 19.88 15.19
CA LEU A 62 3.77 20.13 13.79
C LEU A 62 2.62 21.16 13.64
N THR A 63 2.83 22.23 12.86
CA THR A 63 1.86 23.30 12.70
C THR A 63 1.30 23.43 11.29
N GLY A 64 1.94 22.82 10.29
CA GLY A 64 1.46 22.91 8.92
C GLY A 64 2.30 22.18 7.89
N ILE A 65 1.90 22.29 6.65
CA ILE A 65 2.47 21.56 5.51
C ILE A 65 3.96 21.88 5.28
N ARG A 66 4.40 23.11 5.60
CA ARG A 66 5.80 23.51 5.46
C ARG A 66 6.71 22.70 6.41
N ASP A 67 6.24 22.47 7.63
CA ASP A 67 6.97 21.65 8.60
C ASP A 67 7.08 20.20 8.14
N ILE A 68 6.02 19.70 7.47
CA ILE A 68 6.00 18.36 6.87
C ILE A 68 7.09 18.25 5.80
N PHE A 69 7.16 19.18 4.85
CA PHE A 69 8.19 19.15 3.81
C PHE A 69 9.60 19.15 4.40
N THR A 70 9.85 20.02 5.37
CA THR A 70 11.16 20.10 6.06
C THR A 70 11.46 18.78 6.80
N GLY A 71 10.45 18.23 7.48
CA GLY A 71 10.54 16.94 8.16
C GLY A 71 10.84 15.80 7.20
N MET A 72 10.22 15.77 6.01
CA MET A 72 10.45 14.74 5.01
C MET A 72 11.88 14.79 4.43
N VAL A 73 12.44 15.97 4.22
CA VAL A 73 13.86 16.11 3.82
C VAL A 73 14.78 15.50 4.87
N THR A 74 14.52 15.77 6.15
CA THR A 74 15.27 15.18 7.27
C THR A 74 15.06 13.67 7.33
N HIS A 75 13.82 13.21 7.21
CA HIS A 75 13.46 11.80 7.23
C HIS A 75 14.18 11.01 6.13
N TYR A 76 14.24 11.56 4.89
CA TYR A 76 14.94 10.96 3.77
C TYR A 76 16.45 10.80 4.03
N LYS A 77 17.06 11.79 4.71
CA LYS A 77 18.50 11.81 4.98
C LYS A 77 18.93 10.87 6.12
N ILE A 78 18.06 10.69 7.15
CA ILE A 78 18.50 10.03 8.40
C ILE A 78 17.64 8.83 8.82
N CYS A 79 16.49 8.57 8.17
CA CYS A 79 15.61 7.48 8.54
C CYS A 79 15.42 6.45 7.42
N ASN A 80 14.64 6.79 6.40
CA ASN A 80 14.40 5.92 5.23
C ASN A 80 13.83 6.70 4.06
N GLY A 81 13.74 6.00 2.89
CA GLY A 81 13.27 6.60 1.64
C GLY A 81 11.75 6.62 1.44
N ARG A 82 10.92 6.16 2.37
CA ARG A 82 9.44 5.98 2.22
C ARG A 82 8.67 7.30 2.34
N ILE A 83 9.13 8.34 1.66
CA ILE A 83 8.62 9.71 1.83
C ILE A 83 7.13 9.86 1.52
N PRO A 84 6.55 9.29 0.43
CA PRO A 84 5.12 9.48 0.16
C PRO A 84 4.22 8.98 1.29
N ALA A 85 4.54 7.82 1.87
CA ALA A 85 3.77 7.25 2.98
C ALA A 85 3.89 8.12 4.25
N HIS A 86 5.11 8.54 4.61
CA HIS A 86 5.33 9.35 5.81
C HIS A 86 4.85 10.79 5.66
N PHE A 87 4.86 11.34 4.44
CA PHE A 87 4.25 12.64 4.15
C PHE A 87 2.74 12.62 4.47
N LEU A 88 2.02 11.62 3.95
CA LEU A 88 0.59 11.49 4.24
C LEU A 88 0.34 11.18 5.72
N LEU A 89 1.18 10.36 6.34
CA LEU A 89 1.10 10.08 7.77
C LEU A 89 1.16 11.38 8.57
N GLN A 90 2.15 12.26 8.33
CA GLN A 90 2.25 13.55 9.00
C GLN A 90 1.10 14.50 8.62
N LEU A 91 0.68 14.50 7.35
CA LEU A 91 -0.44 15.32 6.92
C LEU A 91 -1.72 15.01 7.71
N PHE A 92 -2.01 13.74 7.93
CA PHE A 92 -3.19 13.33 8.66
C PHE A 92 -3.12 13.61 10.18
N THR A 93 -1.92 13.83 10.76
CA THR A 93 -1.80 14.29 12.16
C THR A 93 -2.26 15.73 12.36
N LEU A 94 -2.44 16.52 11.28
CA LEU A 94 -3.02 17.86 11.35
C LEU A 94 -4.55 17.85 11.49
N PHE A 95 -5.19 16.70 11.28
CA PHE A 95 -6.63 16.52 11.39
C PHE A 95 -6.98 15.69 12.62
N ASP A 96 -8.26 15.72 12.98
CA ASP A 96 -8.78 14.79 13.98
C ASP A 96 -8.65 13.34 13.49
N LYS A 97 -8.42 12.41 14.41
CA LYS A 97 -8.27 10.98 14.09
C LYS A 97 -9.48 10.40 13.38
N SER A 98 -10.67 10.96 13.58
CA SER A 98 -11.90 10.52 12.88
C SER A 98 -11.77 10.61 11.36
N VAL A 99 -11.06 11.61 10.84
CA VAL A 99 -10.77 11.74 9.40
C VAL A 99 -9.95 10.55 8.92
N PHE A 100 -8.88 10.20 9.64
CA PHE A 100 -8.11 9.01 9.32
C PHE A 100 -8.98 7.75 9.39
N ASN A 101 -9.80 7.59 10.44
CA ASN A 101 -10.63 6.41 10.62
C ASN A 101 -11.54 6.16 9.41
N VAL A 102 -12.21 7.21 8.92
CA VAL A 102 -13.09 7.14 7.74
C VAL A 102 -12.30 6.82 6.48
N VAL A 103 -11.23 7.57 6.21
CA VAL A 103 -10.45 7.40 4.98
C VAL A 103 -9.72 6.06 4.96
N ASN A 104 -9.19 5.62 6.09
CA ASN A 104 -8.52 4.31 6.20
C ASN A 104 -9.50 3.15 5.96
N SER A 105 -10.75 3.29 6.45
CA SER A 105 -11.80 2.29 6.19
C SER A 105 -12.21 2.23 4.72
N LEU A 106 -12.22 3.38 4.03
CA LEU A 106 -12.40 3.43 2.57
C LEU A 106 -11.26 2.74 1.84
N PHE A 107 -10.00 2.96 2.26
CA PHE A 107 -8.83 2.31 1.65
C PHE A 107 -8.85 0.79 1.83
N PHE A 108 -9.26 0.29 3.01
CA PHE A 108 -9.42 -1.16 3.21
C PHE A 108 -10.50 -1.73 2.31
N THR A 109 -11.66 -1.06 2.24
CA THR A 109 -12.76 -1.49 1.37
C THR A 109 -12.32 -1.50 -0.10
N LEU A 110 -11.60 -0.46 -0.52
CA LEU A 110 -11.06 -0.34 -1.88
C LEU A 110 -10.00 -1.40 -2.17
N LEU A 111 -9.18 -1.80 -1.18
CA LEU A 111 -8.21 -2.88 -1.33
C LEU A 111 -8.89 -4.18 -1.79
N GLY A 112 -9.91 -4.64 -1.07
CA GLY A 112 -10.63 -5.86 -1.42
C GLY A 112 -11.34 -5.76 -2.79
N LEU A 113 -11.91 -4.59 -3.11
CA LEU A 113 -12.51 -4.37 -4.44
C LEU A 113 -11.47 -4.37 -5.56
N LEU A 114 -10.27 -3.83 -5.35
CA LEU A 114 -9.18 -3.84 -6.33
C LEU A 114 -8.63 -5.26 -6.52
N ILE A 115 -8.42 -6.01 -5.45
CA ILE A 115 -8.03 -7.41 -5.54
C ILE A 115 -9.08 -8.21 -6.31
N TYR A 116 -10.36 -8.00 -5.99
CA TYR A 116 -11.47 -8.62 -6.71
C TYR A 116 -11.47 -8.24 -8.20
N PHE A 117 -11.29 -6.96 -8.52
CA PHE A 117 -11.19 -6.49 -9.91
C PHE A 117 -10.06 -7.21 -10.66
N HIS A 118 -8.87 -7.30 -10.08
CA HIS A 118 -7.74 -7.98 -10.71
C HIS A 118 -7.97 -9.49 -10.88
N ALA A 119 -8.60 -10.14 -9.91
CA ALA A 119 -8.88 -11.58 -9.94
C ALA A 119 -10.04 -11.94 -10.90
N ASN A 120 -11.06 -11.08 -10.97
CA ASN A 120 -12.31 -11.36 -11.71
C ASN A 120 -12.49 -10.51 -12.99
N TYR A 121 -11.42 -9.90 -13.50
CA TYR A 121 -11.48 -8.99 -14.65
C TYR A 121 -12.16 -9.62 -15.88
N LYS A 122 -13.13 -8.89 -16.47
CA LYS A 122 -13.95 -9.33 -17.63
C LYS A 122 -14.75 -10.63 -17.39
N ARG A 123 -14.96 -11.04 -16.14
CA ARG A 123 -15.81 -12.19 -15.79
C ARG A 123 -17.11 -11.72 -15.14
N PRO A 124 -18.17 -12.57 -15.14
CA PRO A 124 -19.40 -12.26 -14.42
C PRO A 124 -19.13 -12.01 -12.92
N ILE A 125 -19.99 -11.19 -12.29
CA ILE A 125 -19.89 -10.91 -10.86
C ILE A 125 -19.98 -12.21 -10.06
N ASN A 126 -18.96 -12.44 -9.23
CA ASN A 126 -18.79 -13.63 -8.38
C ASN A 126 -18.77 -13.20 -6.91
N ILE A 127 -19.93 -13.26 -6.24
CA ILE A 127 -20.09 -12.86 -4.83
C ILE A 127 -19.25 -13.73 -3.88
N PRO A 128 -19.25 -15.08 -4.00
CA PRO A 128 -18.39 -15.94 -3.18
C PRO A 128 -16.92 -15.55 -3.22
N LEU A 129 -16.40 -15.19 -4.41
CA LEU A 129 -15.01 -14.74 -4.54
C LEU A 129 -14.76 -13.43 -3.78
N LEU A 130 -15.68 -12.47 -3.85
CA LEU A 130 -15.55 -11.20 -3.13
C LEU A 130 -15.53 -11.42 -1.61
N VAL A 131 -16.45 -12.25 -1.10
CA VAL A 131 -16.48 -12.62 0.32
C VAL A 131 -15.20 -13.33 0.74
N PHE A 132 -14.72 -14.27 -0.08
CA PHE A 132 -13.46 -14.99 0.18
C PHE A 132 -12.27 -14.02 0.24
N ILE A 133 -12.19 -13.02 -0.65
CA ILE A 133 -11.10 -12.03 -0.65
C ILE A 133 -11.09 -11.27 0.67
N TYR A 134 -12.21 -10.69 1.11
CA TYR A 134 -12.26 -9.95 2.37
C TYR A 134 -11.99 -10.84 3.58
N ALA A 135 -12.50 -12.07 3.58
CA ALA A 135 -12.20 -13.02 4.63
C ALA A 135 -10.69 -13.35 4.67
N PHE A 136 -10.07 -13.56 3.51
CA PHE A 136 -8.65 -13.87 3.42
C PHE A 136 -7.75 -12.68 3.79
N GLU A 137 -8.13 -11.44 3.45
CA GLU A 137 -7.41 -10.23 3.89
C GLU A 137 -7.32 -10.15 5.42
N TRP A 138 -8.39 -10.54 6.12
CA TRP A 138 -8.41 -10.46 7.57
C TRP A 138 -7.85 -11.72 8.24
N LEU A 139 -8.29 -12.90 7.82
CA LEU A 139 -7.91 -14.17 8.43
C LEU A 139 -6.59 -14.74 7.93
N GLY A 140 -6.21 -14.42 6.70
CA GLY A 140 -4.96 -14.90 6.07
C GLY A 140 -3.71 -14.17 6.52
N MET A 141 -3.84 -13.01 7.20
CA MET A 141 -2.70 -12.28 7.75
C MET A 141 -2.47 -12.63 9.22
N ASN A 142 -1.20 -12.80 9.59
CA ASN A 142 -0.83 -13.10 10.98
C ASN A 142 -1.22 -12.00 11.98
N LYS A 143 -1.19 -10.71 11.56
CA LYS A 143 -1.53 -9.55 12.39
C LYS A 143 -2.21 -8.49 11.54
N PRO A 144 -3.47 -8.68 11.11
CA PRO A 144 -4.13 -7.76 10.19
C PRO A 144 -4.27 -6.34 10.77
N ALA A 145 -4.56 -6.21 12.06
CA ALA A 145 -4.63 -4.91 12.71
C ALA A 145 -3.31 -4.12 12.64
N SER A 146 -2.16 -4.82 12.71
CA SER A 146 -0.84 -4.19 12.61
C SER A 146 -0.48 -3.71 11.19
N ALA A 147 -1.21 -4.12 10.16
CA ALA A 147 -0.99 -3.69 8.79
C ALA A 147 -2.08 -2.71 8.31
N TYR A 148 -3.32 -2.89 8.78
CA TYR A 148 -4.48 -2.19 8.24
C TYR A 148 -5.05 -1.11 9.15
N ILE A 149 -4.86 -1.21 10.48
CA ILE A 149 -5.52 -0.33 11.45
C ILE A 149 -4.52 0.52 12.23
N TRP A 150 -3.34 -0.01 12.55
CA TRP A 150 -2.29 0.79 13.19
C TRP A 150 -1.91 1.96 12.29
N TYR A 151 -1.98 3.17 12.84
CA TYR A 151 -1.92 4.43 12.10
C TYR A 151 -0.71 4.51 11.15
N SER A 152 0.52 4.45 11.65
CA SER A 152 1.72 4.53 10.79
C SER A 152 1.86 3.34 9.84
N ALA A 153 1.41 2.16 10.24
CA ALA A 153 1.48 0.98 9.38
C ALA A 153 0.47 1.05 8.23
N ALA A 154 -0.73 1.57 8.46
CA ALA A 154 -1.74 1.70 7.42
C ALA A 154 -1.23 2.53 6.23
N PHE A 155 -0.56 3.67 6.46
CA PHE A 155 0.04 4.46 5.40
C PHE A 155 1.16 3.72 4.66
N ASN A 156 1.96 2.92 5.38
CA ASN A 156 3.09 2.20 4.81
C ASN A 156 2.70 0.91 4.06
N TYR A 157 1.56 0.29 4.40
CA TYR A 157 1.16 -1.01 3.85
C TYR A 157 -0.19 -0.98 3.13
N LEU A 158 -1.27 -0.59 3.82
CA LEU A 158 -2.61 -0.57 3.22
C LEU A 158 -2.70 0.43 2.07
N TRP A 159 -2.40 1.70 2.34
CA TRP A 159 -2.56 2.77 1.36
C TRP A 159 -1.62 2.60 0.16
N THR A 160 -0.38 2.20 0.43
CA THR A 160 0.59 1.93 -0.64
C THR A 160 0.17 0.76 -1.52
N THR A 161 -0.43 -0.30 -0.95
CA THR A 161 -0.95 -1.42 -1.72
C THR A 161 -2.12 -1.00 -2.62
N VAL A 162 -3.02 -0.16 -2.11
CA VAL A 162 -4.12 0.40 -2.91
C VAL A 162 -3.59 1.23 -4.08
N TRP A 163 -2.56 2.05 -3.89
CA TRP A 163 -1.93 2.81 -4.98
C TRP A 163 -1.33 1.90 -6.05
N ILE A 164 -0.59 0.88 -5.62
CA ILE A 164 0.02 -0.08 -6.52
C ILE A 164 -1.03 -0.81 -7.34
N LEU A 165 -2.08 -1.34 -6.71
CA LEU A 165 -3.15 -2.05 -7.42
C LEU A 165 -3.91 -1.11 -8.35
N THR A 166 -4.17 0.14 -7.95
CA THR A 166 -4.78 1.15 -8.83
C THR A 166 -3.89 1.45 -10.04
N PHE A 167 -2.57 1.59 -9.84
CA PHE A 167 -1.62 1.75 -10.94
C PHE A 167 -1.60 0.53 -11.87
N LEU A 168 -1.55 -0.68 -11.32
CA LEU A 168 -1.57 -1.92 -12.11
C LEU A 168 -2.89 -2.16 -12.84
N MET A 169 -4.00 -1.54 -12.38
CA MET A 169 -5.29 -1.60 -13.06
C MET A 169 -5.19 -1.10 -14.50
N PHE A 170 -4.38 -0.08 -14.78
CA PHE A 170 -4.18 0.44 -16.14
C PHE A 170 -3.53 -0.59 -17.07
N TYR A 171 -2.63 -1.43 -16.57
CA TYR A 171 -2.09 -2.57 -17.32
C TYR A 171 -3.12 -3.68 -17.48
N ARG A 172 -3.99 -3.89 -16.49
CA ARG A 172 -5.05 -4.91 -16.53
C ARG A 172 -6.16 -4.56 -17.51
N ILE A 173 -6.50 -3.28 -17.65
CA ILE A 173 -7.54 -2.77 -18.57
C ILE A 173 -7.01 -2.65 -20.00
N HIS A 174 -5.73 -2.96 -20.22
CA HIS A 174 -5.12 -2.79 -21.53
C HIS A 174 -6.06 -3.22 -22.67
N ASP A 175 -6.37 -2.25 -23.54
CA ASP A 175 -7.28 -2.47 -24.63
C ASP A 175 -6.59 -3.21 -25.76
N THR A 176 -7.22 -4.29 -26.22
CA THR A 176 -6.76 -5.08 -27.37
C THR A 176 -7.14 -4.43 -28.70
N GLU A 177 -7.89 -3.32 -28.70
CA GLU A 177 -8.29 -2.65 -29.93
C GLU A 177 -7.08 -2.07 -30.66
N SER A 178 -7.05 -2.32 -31.95
CA SER A 178 -5.94 -2.00 -32.85
C SER A 178 -5.77 -0.50 -33.09
N GLU A 179 -6.76 0.32 -32.72
CA GLU A 179 -6.70 1.76 -32.94
C GLU A 179 -5.71 2.44 -32.02
N LYS A 180 -4.74 3.13 -32.63
CA LYS A 180 -3.81 3.97 -31.88
C LYS A 180 -4.59 5.16 -31.29
N PRO A 181 -4.43 5.45 -29.98
CA PRO A 181 -5.02 6.65 -29.40
C PRO A 181 -4.48 7.90 -30.11
N LYS A 182 -5.28 8.97 -30.11
CA LYS A 182 -4.80 10.27 -30.61
C LYS A 182 -3.49 10.65 -29.90
N PRO A 183 -2.52 11.25 -30.61
CA PRO A 183 -1.21 11.59 -30.01
C PRO A 183 -1.30 12.38 -28.71
N SER A 184 -2.22 13.33 -28.61
CA SER A 184 -2.44 14.12 -27.38
C SER A 184 -2.91 13.26 -26.20
N LYS A 185 -3.79 12.28 -26.43
CA LYS A 185 -4.24 11.35 -25.40
C LYS A 185 -3.11 10.43 -24.93
N GLU A 186 -2.28 9.96 -25.86
CA GLU A 186 -1.13 9.10 -25.54
C GLU A 186 -0.09 9.86 -24.70
N ILE A 187 0.18 11.14 -25.02
CA ILE A 187 1.09 11.98 -24.21
C ILE A 187 0.56 12.13 -22.79
N ILE A 188 -0.72 12.50 -22.64
CA ILE A 188 -1.34 12.68 -21.31
C ILE A 188 -1.26 11.36 -20.51
N LEU A 189 -1.64 10.24 -21.11
CA LEU A 189 -1.56 8.92 -20.45
C LEU A 189 -0.12 8.56 -20.08
N SER A 190 0.85 8.88 -20.93
CA SER A 190 2.27 8.62 -20.67
C SER A 190 2.77 9.41 -19.46
N VAL A 191 2.40 10.68 -19.35
CA VAL A 191 2.75 11.53 -18.19
C VAL A 191 2.06 11.00 -16.91
N LEU A 192 0.76 10.71 -16.98
CA LEU A 192 0.01 10.18 -15.84
C LEU A 192 0.57 8.84 -15.37
N MET A 193 0.89 7.93 -16.29
CA MET A 193 1.46 6.63 -15.98
C MET A 193 2.88 6.74 -15.41
N PHE A 194 3.69 7.68 -15.91
CA PHE A 194 5.00 7.95 -15.32
C PHE A 194 4.86 8.42 -13.86
N VAL A 195 4.03 9.43 -13.61
CA VAL A 195 3.81 9.98 -12.25
C VAL A 195 3.23 8.91 -11.31
N ALA A 196 2.18 8.19 -11.74
CA ALA A 196 1.59 7.11 -10.97
C ALA A 196 2.60 5.99 -10.70
N GLY A 197 3.44 5.66 -11.68
CA GLY A 197 4.54 4.70 -11.55
C GLY A 197 5.59 5.14 -10.52
N VAL A 198 5.97 6.43 -10.52
CA VAL A 198 6.89 6.97 -9.49
C VAL A 198 6.32 6.75 -8.09
N PHE A 199 5.05 7.09 -7.86
CA PHE A 199 4.42 6.86 -6.56
C PHE A 199 4.32 5.36 -6.22
N ALA A 200 3.97 4.49 -7.18
CA ALA A 200 3.88 3.05 -6.97
C ALA A 200 5.25 2.41 -6.66
N GLY A 201 6.32 2.87 -7.29
CA GLY A 201 7.69 2.43 -7.00
C GLY A 201 8.26 3.00 -5.70
N TRP A 202 7.80 4.21 -5.32
CA TRP A 202 8.31 4.93 -4.14
C TRP A 202 7.49 4.63 -2.87
N THR A 203 7.08 3.39 -2.69
CA THR A 203 6.26 2.93 -1.55
C THR A 203 7.13 2.39 -0.41
N ASN A 204 7.52 1.14 -0.50
CA ASN A 204 8.47 0.49 0.39
C ASN A 204 9.34 -0.52 -0.39
N GLU A 205 10.42 -0.97 0.22
CA GLU A 205 11.48 -1.73 -0.45
C GLU A 205 10.96 -3.02 -1.10
N ASN A 206 10.07 -3.74 -0.42
CA ASN A 206 9.51 -4.99 -0.92
C ASN A 206 8.47 -4.75 -2.02
N MET A 207 7.56 -3.81 -1.77
CA MET A 207 6.44 -3.53 -2.69
C MET A 207 6.90 -2.82 -3.97
N GLY A 208 7.87 -1.89 -3.88
CA GLY A 208 8.43 -1.22 -5.05
C GLY A 208 9.08 -2.22 -6.01
N GLY A 209 9.90 -3.16 -5.48
CA GLY A 209 10.49 -4.24 -6.26
C GLY A 209 9.45 -5.20 -6.85
N ALA A 210 8.45 -5.59 -6.06
CA ALA A 210 7.35 -6.44 -6.52
C ALA A 210 6.52 -5.76 -7.63
N THR A 211 6.27 -4.45 -7.51
CA THR A 211 5.57 -3.66 -8.53
C THR A 211 6.34 -3.62 -9.84
N MET A 212 7.65 -3.41 -9.77
CA MET A 212 8.52 -3.45 -10.95
C MET A 212 8.43 -4.82 -11.65
N GLY A 213 8.53 -5.91 -10.88
CA GLY A 213 8.37 -7.26 -11.39
C GLY A 213 7.00 -7.51 -12.02
N ALA A 214 5.92 -7.05 -11.39
CA ALA A 214 4.55 -7.17 -11.90
C ALA A 214 4.38 -6.44 -13.23
N VAL A 215 4.89 -5.21 -13.36
CA VAL A 215 4.85 -4.46 -14.63
C VAL A 215 5.64 -5.16 -15.72
N MET A 216 6.83 -5.67 -15.42
CA MET A 216 7.62 -6.45 -16.39
C MET A 216 6.84 -7.69 -16.86
N LEU A 217 6.18 -8.42 -15.94
CA LEU A 217 5.35 -9.58 -16.29
C LEU A 217 4.18 -9.18 -17.20
N PHE A 218 3.52 -8.03 -16.96
CA PHE A 218 2.50 -7.52 -17.88
C PHE A 218 3.06 -7.24 -19.28
N LEU A 219 4.22 -6.58 -19.38
CA LEU A 219 4.84 -6.28 -20.67
C LEU A 219 5.27 -7.56 -21.41
N ILE A 220 5.80 -8.54 -20.69
CA ILE A 220 6.13 -9.87 -21.26
C ILE A 220 4.85 -10.56 -21.74
N TYR A 221 3.78 -10.54 -20.94
CA TYR A 221 2.48 -11.10 -21.32
C TYR A 221 1.94 -10.43 -22.58
N PHE A 222 1.99 -9.09 -22.68
CA PHE A 222 1.58 -8.36 -23.88
C PHE A 222 2.37 -8.79 -25.11
N LYS A 223 3.68 -8.93 -24.98
CA LYS A 223 4.54 -9.40 -26.06
C LYS A 223 4.21 -10.82 -26.52
N ILE A 224 4.00 -11.76 -25.58
CA ILE A 224 3.64 -13.15 -25.87
C ILE A 224 2.27 -13.21 -26.57
N LYS A 225 1.30 -12.42 -26.10
CA LYS A 225 -0.07 -12.35 -26.66
C LYS A 225 -0.16 -11.47 -27.92
N LYS A 226 0.97 -10.92 -28.39
CA LYS A 226 1.03 -10.00 -29.54
C LYS A 226 0.13 -8.77 -29.37
N MET A 227 -0.09 -8.34 -28.13
CA MET A 227 -0.83 -7.13 -27.81
C MET A 227 0.06 -5.90 -28.00
N PRO A 228 -0.47 -4.74 -28.44
CA PRO A 228 0.34 -3.56 -28.70
C PRO A 228 0.90 -2.98 -27.39
N ILE A 229 2.21 -2.88 -27.26
CA ILE A 229 2.86 -2.15 -26.17
C ILE A 229 2.90 -0.67 -26.57
N ARG A 230 2.22 0.18 -25.80
CA ARG A 230 2.11 1.61 -26.04
C ARG A 230 3.10 2.41 -25.18
N ALA A 231 3.33 3.69 -25.51
CA ALA A 231 4.28 4.54 -24.80
C ALA A 231 3.95 4.66 -23.30
N HIS A 232 2.68 4.81 -22.95
CA HIS A 232 2.25 4.92 -21.56
C HIS A 232 2.56 3.65 -20.72
N HIS A 233 2.63 2.45 -21.31
CA HIS A 233 3.06 1.25 -20.59
C HIS A 233 4.55 1.31 -20.23
N VAL A 234 5.38 1.80 -21.20
CA VAL A 234 6.83 1.94 -20.99
C VAL A 234 7.13 3.06 -19.99
N THR A 235 6.46 4.20 -20.12
CA THR A 235 6.64 5.32 -19.17
C THR A 235 6.19 4.97 -17.76
N GLY A 236 5.15 4.14 -17.60
CA GLY A 236 4.76 3.59 -16.31
C GLY A 236 5.87 2.74 -15.67
N LEU A 237 6.52 1.85 -16.44
CA LEU A 237 7.70 1.09 -15.96
C LEU A 237 8.84 2.03 -15.57
N LEU A 238 9.15 3.02 -16.43
CA LEU A 238 10.20 4.01 -16.13
C LEU A 238 9.88 4.79 -14.84
N GLY A 239 8.60 5.14 -14.63
CA GLY A 239 8.15 5.74 -13.38
C GLY A 239 8.42 4.85 -12.17
N VAL A 240 8.06 3.57 -12.23
CA VAL A 240 8.32 2.61 -11.14
C VAL A 240 9.82 2.48 -10.85
N ILE A 241 10.64 2.36 -11.88
CA ILE A 241 12.12 2.30 -11.73
C ILE A 241 12.64 3.57 -11.06
N THR A 242 12.17 4.74 -11.50
CA THR A 242 12.56 6.03 -10.91
C THR A 242 12.16 6.12 -9.43
N GLY A 243 10.90 5.82 -9.09
CA GLY A 243 10.41 5.86 -7.71
C GLY A 243 11.12 4.87 -6.79
N PHE A 244 11.34 3.65 -7.27
CA PHE A 244 12.09 2.63 -6.56
C PHE A 244 13.57 3.01 -6.38
N GLY A 245 14.18 3.61 -7.40
CA GLY A 245 15.54 4.15 -7.31
C GLY A 245 15.67 5.24 -6.24
N ILE A 246 14.74 6.22 -6.21
CA ILE A 246 14.69 7.27 -5.18
C ILE A 246 14.57 6.64 -3.78
N LEU A 247 13.72 5.62 -3.61
CA LEU A 247 13.55 4.91 -2.35
C LEU A 247 14.85 4.24 -1.88
N LEU A 248 15.48 3.46 -2.77
CA LEU A 248 16.68 2.68 -2.41
C LEU A 248 17.92 3.54 -2.18
N LEU A 249 18.05 4.62 -2.93
CA LEU A 249 19.22 5.53 -2.85
C LEU A 249 19.11 6.51 -1.68
N ALA A 250 18.02 6.47 -0.88
CA ALA A 250 17.87 7.35 0.27
C ALA A 250 19.04 7.17 1.26
N PRO A 251 19.77 8.26 1.61
CA PRO A 251 20.89 8.17 2.57
C PRO A 251 20.47 7.60 3.93
N GLY A 252 19.22 7.87 4.35
CA GLY A 252 18.66 7.34 5.60
C GLY A 252 18.64 5.81 5.68
N ASN A 253 18.53 5.11 4.55
CA ASN A 253 18.60 3.64 4.53
C ASN A 253 19.97 3.15 5.02
N ARG A 254 21.06 3.82 4.65
CA ARG A 254 22.42 3.48 5.11
C ARG A 254 22.58 3.78 6.59
N VAL A 255 22.13 4.97 7.03
CA VAL A 255 22.16 5.34 8.46
C VAL A 255 21.41 4.32 9.32
N ARG A 256 20.25 3.87 8.85
CA ARG A 256 19.45 2.85 9.54
C ARG A 256 20.19 1.51 9.62
N ILE A 257 20.83 1.07 8.53
CA ILE A 257 21.60 -0.17 8.49
C ILE A 257 22.77 -0.08 9.47
N ASP A 258 23.54 1.02 9.46
CA ASP A 258 24.71 1.22 10.34
C ASP A 258 24.29 1.21 11.81
N ASN A 259 23.19 1.87 12.17
CA ASN A 259 22.64 1.87 13.54
C ASN A 259 22.20 0.45 13.94
N THR A 260 21.55 -0.29 13.05
CA THR A 260 21.11 -1.66 13.30
C THR A 260 22.29 -2.62 13.46
N HIS A 261 23.36 -2.43 12.70
CA HIS A 261 24.58 -3.23 12.83
C HIS A 261 25.34 -2.94 14.14
N ARG A 262 25.36 -1.70 14.60
CA ARG A 262 25.93 -1.35 15.92
C ARG A 262 25.20 -2.03 17.08
N GLU A 263 23.89 -2.22 16.97
CA GLU A 263 23.08 -2.90 18.00
C GLU A 263 23.09 -4.43 17.86
N ARG A 264 23.36 -4.96 16.65
CA ARG A 264 23.52 -6.39 16.39
C ARG A 264 24.93 -6.87 16.72
N ASN A 265 25.22 -6.99 17.99
CA ASN A 265 26.27 -7.92 18.40
C ASN A 265 25.74 -9.35 18.11
N ILE A 266 26.32 -10.01 17.07
CA ILE A 266 25.95 -11.36 16.62
C ILE A 266 25.88 -12.33 17.80
N MET A 267 26.75 -12.14 18.82
CA MET A 267 26.77 -12.90 20.07
C MET A 267 25.49 -12.72 20.90
N LYS A 268 24.94 -11.48 20.97
CA LYS A 268 23.68 -11.23 21.69
C LYS A 268 22.49 -11.87 20.99
N HIS A 269 22.51 -11.90 19.65
CA HIS A 269 21.46 -12.55 18.88
C HIS A 269 21.48 -14.07 19.02
N LEU A 270 22.66 -14.68 18.99
CA LEU A 270 22.84 -16.12 19.24
C LEU A 270 22.44 -16.51 20.67
N LEU A 271 22.81 -15.70 21.66
CA LEU A 271 22.41 -15.93 23.07
C LEU A 271 20.91 -15.74 23.28
N TRP A 272 20.28 -14.78 22.57
CA TRP A 272 18.83 -14.59 22.63
C TRP A 272 18.06 -15.75 21.98
N TRP A 273 18.53 -16.26 20.84
CA TRP A 273 17.98 -17.47 20.22
C TRP A 273 18.16 -18.70 21.13
N ARG A 274 19.33 -18.86 21.68
CA ARG A 274 19.63 -19.96 22.61
C ARG A 274 18.73 -19.94 23.86
N SER A 275 18.49 -18.78 24.46
CA SER A 275 17.61 -18.64 25.62
C SER A 275 16.14 -18.95 25.28
N ARG A 276 15.67 -18.62 24.10
CA ARG A 276 14.31 -18.97 23.64
C ARG A 276 14.17 -20.45 23.30
N TYR A 277 15.18 -21.07 22.72
CA TYR A 277 15.17 -22.52 22.51
C TYR A 277 15.15 -23.29 23.83
N ILE A 278 15.86 -22.84 24.84
CA ILE A 278 15.85 -23.45 26.18
C ILE A 278 14.48 -23.25 26.85
N LEU A 279 13.86 -22.09 26.72
CA LEU A 279 12.50 -21.82 27.22
C LEU A 279 11.44 -22.69 26.54
N ILE A 280 11.49 -22.81 25.22
CA ILE A 280 10.55 -23.62 24.44
C ILE A 280 10.75 -25.10 24.73
N SER A 281 11.98 -25.60 24.84
CA SER A 281 12.26 -26.98 25.22
C SER A 281 11.89 -27.26 26.68
N GLY A 282 12.06 -26.33 27.59
CA GLY A 282 11.61 -26.42 28.98
C GLY A 282 10.08 -26.49 29.11
N VAL A 283 9.35 -25.66 28.35
CA VAL A 283 7.88 -25.66 28.32
C VAL A 283 7.33 -26.95 27.67
N LEU A 284 7.98 -27.43 26.61
CA LEU A 284 7.61 -28.71 25.98
C LEU A 284 7.89 -29.93 26.92
N CYS A 285 8.96 -29.89 27.71
CA CYS A 285 9.26 -30.91 28.69
C CYS A 285 8.26 -30.91 29.87
N CYS A 286 7.75 -29.72 30.28
CA CYS A 286 6.70 -29.63 31.32
C CYS A 286 5.29 -29.99 30.82
N LEU A 287 5.05 -30.04 29.51
CA LEU A 287 3.77 -30.43 28.93
C LEU A 287 3.73 -31.95 28.59
N CYS A 288 4.86 -32.65 28.70
CA CYS A 288 4.98 -34.10 28.47
C CYS A 288 5.14 -34.92 29.80
N LEU A 289 5.04 -34.27 30.96
CA LEU A 289 4.90 -34.85 32.28
C LEU A 289 3.49 -34.59 32.81
#